data_d998b6d1e6935905b2162f52c1d625b0
#
_entry.id   d998b6d1e6935905b2162f52c1d625b0
#
_cell.length_a   1.000
_cell.length_b   1.000
_cell.length_c   1.000
_cell.angle_alpha   90.00
_cell.angle_beta   90.00
_cell.angle_gamma   90.00
#
_symmetry.space_group_name_H-M   'P 1'
#
loop_
_entity.id
_entity.type
_entity.pdbx_description
1 polymer ?
#
loop_
_entity_poly.entity_id
_entity_poly.type
_entity_poly.pdbx_seq_one_letter_code
_entity_poly.pdbx_strand_id
1 'polypeptide(L)'
;MKFNCCFLKKRFLLLLIALGIGSVLYANDELKLLTDSLRRVIDEKHVFVKEKEDRINRIKCMLKSPGLTLEGEYRINLRLYNEYKKFHIDSAIHYVDRNIEISRQLNRPYFTNQSSLHLSLLYSMCGRFREAEIILKSIKTSELPRDLLINYYQTYSSFWGHYSISVANNLYGKQQSAYQDSLFALIDHTSWDYRMSQASYYIWRDTLKSKEIFKELLDIEEVGTPNYAMITHSYSRLCHHQKKYDEEKKYLILSAIADTRNATRENASLQSLALIQYEEKNLADAFKFTQSAIDDVISSGIHFRAIEIYKFNSIINTAYQAEQAKSRSHLT
;
A
#
# COMPACT_ATOMS: atom_id res chain seq x y z
N MET A 1 -20.66 61.17 2.39
CA MET A 1 -19.54 60.19 2.36
C MET A 1 -19.99 58.75 2.62
N LYS A 2 -21.05 58.24 2.00
CA LYS A 2 -21.57 56.86 2.21
C LYS A 2 -21.53 55.97 0.95
N PHE A 3 -21.08 56.47 -0.18
CA PHE A 3 -21.15 55.74 -1.47
C PHE A 3 -19.91 54.85 -1.80
N ASN A 4 -18.76 55.00 -1.12
CA ASN A 4 -17.53 54.28 -1.46
C ASN A 4 -17.38 52.91 -0.79
N CYS A 5 -18.10 52.60 0.28
CA CYS A 5 -17.91 51.35 1.02
C CYS A 5 -18.55 50.12 0.31
N CYS A 6 -19.65 50.34 -0.42
CA CYS A 6 -20.33 49.24 -1.15
C CYS A 6 -19.56 48.79 -2.41
N PHE A 7 -18.89 49.71 -3.06
CA PHE A 7 -18.12 49.46 -4.29
C PHE A 7 -16.80 48.72 -3.97
N LEU A 8 -16.15 49.02 -2.83
CA LEU A 8 -14.96 48.30 -2.34
C LEU A 8 -15.32 46.87 -1.91
N LYS A 9 -16.44 46.68 -1.23
CA LYS A 9 -16.91 45.34 -0.83
C LYS A 9 -17.24 44.47 -2.03
N LYS A 10 -17.88 45.01 -3.08
CA LYS A 10 -18.14 44.26 -4.33
C LYS A 10 -16.84 43.86 -5.07
N ARG A 11 -15.87 44.78 -5.17
CA ARG A 11 -14.56 44.48 -5.79
C ARG A 11 -13.75 43.43 -4.98
N PHE A 12 -13.79 43.51 -3.66
CA PHE A 12 -13.12 42.52 -2.81
C PHE A 12 -13.78 41.14 -2.90
N LEU A 13 -15.10 41.07 -2.99
CA LEU A 13 -15.85 39.83 -3.23
C LEU A 13 -15.55 39.22 -4.61
N LEU A 14 -15.47 40.04 -5.65
CA LEU A 14 -15.10 39.59 -7.00
C LEU A 14 -13.65 39.09 -7.08
N LEU A 15 -12.73 39.70 -6.34
CA LEU A 15 -11.33 39.26 -6.25
C LEU A 15 -11.21 37.92 -5.51
N LEU A 16 -11.97 37.73 -4.44
CA LEU A 16 -12.03 36.45 -3.71
C LEU A 16 -12.66 35.34 -4.56
N ILE A 17 -13.69 35.65 -5.35
CA ILE A 17 -14.30 34.72 -6.30
C ILE A 17 -13.31 34.38 -7.43
N ALA A 18 -12.59 35.35 -7.99
CA ALA A 18 -11.61 35.13 -9.04
C ALA A 18 -10.39 34.29 -8.55
N LEU A 19 -9.92 34.56 -7.31
CA LEU A 19 -8.86 33.76 -6.67
C LEU A 19 -9.35 32.34 -6.36
N GLY A 20 -10.61 32.17 -5.92
CA GLY A 20 -11.23 30.87 -5.70
C GLY A 20 -11.38 30.07 -6.97
N ILE A 21 -11.84 30.70 -8.08
CA ILE A 21 -11.96 30.05 -9.39
C ILE A 21 -10.58 29.68 -9.95
N GLY A 22 -9.58 30.56 -9.81
CA GLY A 22 -8.21 30.29 -10.26
C GLY A 22 -7.58 29.08 -9.54
N SER A 23 -7.79 28.95 -8.24
CA SER A 23 -7.27 27.82 -7.46
C SER A 23 -7.96 26.49 -7.81
N VAL A 24 -9.26 26.50 -8.08
CA VAL A 24 -10.02 25.31 -8.50
C VAL A 24 -9.61 24.86 -9.90
N LEU A 25 -9.41 25.79 -10.84
CA LEU A 25 -8.94 25.46 -12.19
C LEU A 25 -7.53 24.86 -12.16
N TYR A 26 -6.62 25.44 -11.38
CA TYR A 26 -5.26 24.94 -11.23
C TYR A 26 -5.24 23.52 -10.60
N ALA A 27 -6.03 23.28 -9.56
CA ALA A 27 -6.15 21.97 -8.91
C ALA A 27 -6.71 20.91 -9.89
N ASN A 28 -7.66 21.27 -10.73
CA ASN A 28 -8.25 20.36 -11.71
C ASN A 28 -7.24 20.00 -12.83
N ASP A 29 -6.44 20.97 -13.28
CA ASP A 29 -5.38 20.74 -14.28
C ASP A 29 -4.26 19.83 -13.67
N GLU A 30 -3.87 20.02 -12.41
CA GLU A 30 -2.92 19.18 -11.72
C GLU A 30 -3.40 17.73 -11.62
N LEU A 31 -4.65 17.50 -11.19
CA LEU A 31 -5.24 16.17 -11.11
C LEU A 31 -5.32 15.46 -12.45
N LYS A 32 -5.64 16.22 -13.51
CA LYS A 32 -5.65 15.69 -14.89
C LYS A 32 -4.26 15.23 -15.31
N LEU A 33 -3.23 16.06 -15.11
CA LEU A 33 -1.84 15.72 -15.44
C LEU A 33 -1.35 14.50 -14.67
N LEU A 34 -1.69 14.40 -13.38
CA LEU A 34 -1.35 13.24 -12.56
C LEU A 34 -2.06 11.98 -13.02
N THR A 35 -3.34 12.07 -13.39
CA THR A 35 -4.11 10.94 -13.93
C THR A 35 -3.53 10.46 -15.27
N ASP A 36 -3.16 11.39 -16.15
CA ASP A 36 -2.49 11.06 -17.42
C ASP A 36 -1.11 10.42 -17.18
N SER A 37 -0.38 10.85 -16.17
CA SER A 37 0.87 10.21 -15.75
C SER A 37 0.64 8.79 -15.25
N LEU A 38 -0.39 8.57 -14.43
CA LEU A 38 -0.73 7.23 -13.94
C LEU A 38 -1.11 6.29 -15.10
N ARG A 39 -1.90 6.75 -16.07
CA ARG A 39 -2.26 5.96 -17.26
C ARG A 39 -1.01 5.48 -18.00
N ARG A 40 -0.03 6.37 -18.23
CA ARG A 40 1.25 6.04 -18.89
C ARG A 40 2.06 5.03 -18.06
N VAL A 41 2.17 5.24 -16.76
CA VAL A 41 2.90 4.34 -15.87
C VAL A 41 2.26 2.94 -15.84
N ILE A 42 0.93 2.84 -15.90
CA ILE A 42 0.24 1.55 -16.03
C ILE A 42 0.53 0.89 -17.40
N ASP A 43 0.56 1.64 -18.49
CA ASP A 43 0.89 1.10 -19.81
C ASP A 43 2.35 0.61 -19.89
N GLU A 44 3.26 1.26 -19.17
CA GLU A 44 4.68 0.93 -19.07
C GLU A 44 5.00 -0.09 -17.95
N LYS A 45 4.01 -0.60 -17.24
CA LYS A 45 4.18 -1.50 -16.08
C LYS A 45 5.11 -2.68 -16.36
N HIS A 46 5.06 -3.24 -17.57
CA HIS A 46 5.93 -4.35 -17.99
C HIS A 46 7.43 -4.00 -17.92
N VAL A 47 7.81 -2.75 -18.11
CA VAL A 47 9.20 -2.27 -17.99
C VAL A 47 9.68 -2.38 -16.56
N PHE A 48 8.90 -1.87 -15.60
CA PHE A 48 9.23 -1.90 -14.17
C PHE A 48 9.26 -3.33 -13.62
N VAL A 49 8.34 -4.18 -14.09
CA VAL A 49 8.35 -5.61 -13.76
C VAL A 49 9.65 -6.26 -14.21
N LYS A 50 10.08 -6.01 -15.46
CA LYS A 50 11.34 -6.54 -15.99
C LYS A 50 12.56 -6.05 -15.20
N GLU A 51 12.63 -4.77 -14.89
CA GLU A 51 13.72 -4.21 -14.06
C GLU A 51 13.81 -4.90 -12.70
N LYS A 52 12.66 -5.17 -12.08
CA LYS A 52 12.61 -5.93 -10.83
C LYS A 52 13.07 -7.36 -10.99
N GLU A 53 12.63 -8.06 -12.04
CA GLU A 53 13.06 -9.42 -12.34
C GLU A 53 14.57 -9.50 -12.60
N ASP A 54 15.14 -8.54 -13.32
CA ASP A 54 16.58 -8.45 -13.56
C ASP A 54 17.35 -8.22 -12.24
N ARG A 55 16.84 -7.40 -11.33
CA ARG A 55 17.41 -7.22 -9.99
C ARG A 55 17.35 -8.51 -9.18
N ILE A 56 16.21 -9.19 -9.17
CA ILE A 56 16.05 -10.50 -8.52
C ILE A 56 17.03 -11.52 -9.09
N ASN A 57 17.18 -11.59 -10.41
CA ASN A 57 18.10 -12.52 -11.07
C ASN A 57 19.57 -12.26 -10.69
N ARG A 58 19.98 -11.00 -10.55
CA ARG A 58 21.31 -10.66 -10.03
C ARG A 58 21.51 -11.18 -8.61
N ILE A 59 20.50 -11.06 -7.73
CA ILE A 59 20.58 -11.60 -6.36
C ILE A 59 20.64 -13.14 -6.38
N LYS A 60 19.85 -13.81 -7.23
CA LYS A 60 19.88 -15.28 -7.39
C LYS A 60 21.26 -15.79 -7.85
N CYS A 61 21.94 -15.05 -8.73
CA CYS A 61 23.29 -15.42 -9.15
C CYS A 61 24.26 -15.52 -7.97
N MET A 62 24.08 -14.75 -6.91
CA MET A 62 24.92 -14.82 -5.71
C MET A 62 24.81 -16.15 -4.97
N LEU A 63 23.68 -16.87 -5.09
CA LEU A 63 23.51 -18.22 -4.52
C LEU A 63 24.42 -19.27 -5.17
N LYS A 64 24.97 -18.98 -6.35
CA LYS A 64 25.89 -19.88 -7.08
C LYS A 64 27.37 -19.59 -6.78
N SER A 65 27.67 -18.68 -5.86
CA SER A 65 29.05 -18.28 -5.54
C SER A 65 29.83 -19.44 -4.93
N PRO A 66 31.05 -19.74 -5.40
CA PRO A 66 31.89 -20.77 -4.79
C PRO A 66 32.16 -20.46 -3.30
N GLY A 67 32.09 -21.48 -2.45
CA GLY A 67 32.35 -21.34 -1.02
C GLY A 67 31.27 -20.60 -0.21
N LEU A 68 30.06 -20.44 -0.77
CA LEU A 68 28.95 -19.82 -0.05
C LEU A 68 28.64 -20.58 1.24
N THR A 69 28.71 -19.90 2.38
CA THR A 69 28.35 -20.48 3.69
C THR A 69 26.83 -20.50 3.86
N LEU A 70 26.32 -21.36 4.77
CA LEU A 70 24.90 -21.40 5.11
C LEU A 70 24.40 -20.02 5.62
N GLU A 71 25.19 -19.30 6.41
CA GLU A 71 24.82 -17.95 6.84
C GLU A 71 24.78 -16.95 5.68
N GLY A 72 25.69 -17.07 4.73
CA GLY A 72 25.69 -16.31 3.47
C GLY A 72 24.43 -16.59 2.65
N GLU A 73 24.06 -17.86 2.49
CA GLU A 73 22.83 -18.28 1.81
C GLU A 73 21.59 -17.72 2.52
N TYR A 74 21.52 -17.79 3.86
CA TYR A 74 20.45 -17.20 4.66
C TYR A 74 20.24 -15.70 4.33
N ARG A 75 21.34 -14.94 4.31
CA ARG A 75 21.28 -13.49 4.01
C ARG A 75 20.82 -13.19 2.59
N ILE A 76 21.26 -14.00 1.62
CA ILE A 76 20.81 -13.84 0.23
C ILE A 76 19.32 -14.18 0.11
N ASN A 77 18.86 -15.25 0.74
CA ASN A 77 17.45 -15.62 0.75
C ASN A 77 16.59 -14.56 1.43
N LEU A 78 17.09 -13.90 2.49
CA LEU A 78 16.40 -12.77 3.13
C LEU A 78 16.25 -11.58 2.17
N ARG A 79 17.25 -11.30 1.34
CA ARG A 79 17.14 -10.29 0.28
C ARG A 79 16.11 -10.69 -0.77
N LEU A 80 16.09 -11.95 -1.20
CA LEU A 80 15.10 -12.48 -2.14
C LEU A 80 13.68 -12.43 -1.57
N TYR A 81 13.50 -12.78 -0.29
CA TYR A 81 12.22 -12.57 0.42
C TYR A 81 11.76 -11.11 0.33
N ASN A 82 12.63 -10.15 0.59
CA ASN A 82 12.27 -8.73 0.54
C ASN A 82 11.87 -8.26 -0.86
N GLU A 83 12.50 -8.80 -1.92
CA GLU A 83 12.09 -8.51 -3.30
C GLU A 83 10.74 -9.15 -3.65
N TYR A 84 10.47 -10.35 -3.15
CA TYR A 84 9.30 -11.14 -3.55
C TYR A 84 8.05 -10.90 -2.71
N LYS A 85 8.15 -10.49 -1.44
CA LYS A 85 7.03 -10.46 -0.48
C LYS A 85 5.80 -9.66 -0.93
N LYS A 86 5.97 -8.66 -1.80
CA LYS A 86 4.90 -7.86 -2.43
C LYS A 86 4.87 -7.99 -3.95
N PHE A 87 5.57 -8.97 -4.50
CA PHE A 87 5.71 -9.19 -5.93
C PHE A 87 5.22 -10.58 -6.35
N HIS A 88 5.63 -11.66 -5.64
CA HIS A 88 5.24 -13.04 -5.90
C HIS A 88 5.37 -13.87 -4.62
N ILE A 89 4.25 -14.10 -3.92
CA ILE A 89 4.25 -14.68 -2.57
C ILE A 89 4.84 -16.08 -2.53
N ASP A 90 4.51 -16.97 -3.49
CA ASP A 90 5.03 -18.34 -3.48
C ASP A 90 6.57 -18.38 -3.57
N SER A 91 7.16 -17.47 -4.36
CA SER A 91 8.62 -17.33 -4.38
C SER A 91 9.17 -16.82 -3.05
N ALA A 92 8.48 -15.88 -2.39
CA ALA A 92 8.88 -15.42 -1.08
C ALA A 92 8.83 -16.55 -0.03
N ILE A 93 7.77 -17.36 -0.04
CA ILE A 93 7.60 -18.53 0.82
C ILE A 93 8.76 -19.51 0.60
N HIS A 94 9.09 -19.83 -0.66
CA HIS A 94 10.19 -20.73 -1.00
C HIS A 94 11.51 -20.32 -0.32
N TYR A 95 11.90 -19.04 -0.39
CA TYR A 95 13.14 -18.57 0.23
C TYR A 95 13.06 -18.49 1.75
N VAL A 96 11.89 -18.23 2.31
CA VAL A 96 11.69 -18.25 3.77
C VAL A 96 11.74 -19.68 4.32
N ASP A 97 11.12 -20.65 3.65
CA ASP A 97 11.17 -22.06 4.02
C ASP A 97 12.63 -22.56 4.02
N ARG A 98 13.41 -22.22 2.97
CA ARG A 98 14.82 -22.53 2.93
C ARG A 98 15.59 -21.88 4.08
N ASN A 99 15.25 -20.67 4.46
CA ASN A 99 15.85 -19.99 5.62
C ASN A 99 15.50 -20.67 6.97
N ILE A 100 14.31 -21.24 7.10
CA ILE A 100 13.94 -22.05 8.27
C ILE A 100 14.81 -23.31 8.36
N GLU A 101 15.06 -24.01 7.24
CA GLU A 101 15.95 -25.16 7.20
C GLU A 101 17.39 -24.78 7.59
N ILE A 102 17.94 -23.72 6.99
CA ILE A 102 19.27 -23.21 7.29
C ILE A 102 19.40 -22.84 8.76
N SER A 103 18.42 -22.15 9.32
CA SER A 103 18.44 -21.70 10.71
C SER A 103 18.50 -22.87 11.71
N ARG A 104 17.80 -23.97 11.38
CA ARG A 104 17.85 -25.23 12.18
C ARG A 104 19.23 -25.88 12.07
N GLN A 105 19.82 -25.98 10.87
CA GLN A 105 21.15 -26.53 10.64
C GLN A 105 22.23 -25.72 11.40
N LEU A 106 22.10 -24.40 11.43
CA LEU A 106 23.00 -23.50 12.14
C LEU A 106 22.75 -23.47 13.66
N ASN A 107 21.66 -24.10 14.14
CA ASN A 107 21.19 -24.00 15.52
C ASN A 107 21.10 -22.55 16.03
N ARG A 108 20.47 -21.67 15.21
CA ARG A 108 20.32 -20.24 15.50
C ARG A 108 18.85 -19.88 15.75
N PRO A 109 18.37 -19.89 17.01
CA PRO A 109 16.98 -19.58 17.36
C PRO A 109 16.51 -18.20 16.86
N TYR A 110 17.40 -17.22 16.85
CA TYR A 110 17.10 -15.90 16.30
C TYR A 110 16.63 -15.97 14.83
N PHE A 111 17.39 -16.66 13.97
CA PHE A 111 17.07 -16.82 12.56
C PHE A 111 15.81 -17.66 12.36
N THR A 112 15.59 -18.66 13.21
CA THR A 112 14.37 -19.48 13.17
C THR A 112 13.12 -18.62 13.44
N ASN A 113 13.16 -17.84 14.53
CA ASN A 113 12.04 -16.95 14.89
C ASN A 113 11.81 -15.87 13.83
N GLN A 114 12.87 -15.24 13.31
CA GLN A 114 12.76 -14.24 12.24
C GLN A 114 12.09 -14.84 11.00
N SER A 115 12.54 -16.00 10.52
CA SER A 115 11.96 -16.65 9.35
C SER A 115 10.52 -17.12 9.60
N SER A 116 10.20 -17.58 10.80
CA SER A 116 8.84 -17.97 11.19
C SER A 116 7.88 -16.79 11.17
N LEU A 117 8.31 -15.61 11.62
CA LEU A 117 7.54 -14.37 11.52
C LEU A 117 7.30 -13.97 10.06
N HIS A 118 8.33 -14.05 9.21
CA HIS A 118 8.19 -13.79 7.77
C HIS A 118 7.21 -14.76 7.11
N LEU A 119 7.29 -16.05 7.43
CA LEU A 119 6.38 -17.07 6.88
C LEU A 119 4.94 -16.81 7.31
N SER A 120 4.72 -16.49 8.59
CA SER A 120 3.39 -16.15 9.10
C SER A 120 2.79 -14.93 8.40
N LEU A 121 3.60 -13.88 8.15
CA LEU A 121 3.16 -12.71 7.41
C LEU A 121 2.73 -13.09 5.99
N LEU A 122 3.55 -13.88 5.26
CA LEU A 122 3.23 -14.33 3.90
C LEU A 122 1.96 -15.19 3.87
N TYR A 123 1.79 -16.10 4.83
CA TYR A 123 0.59 -16.92 4.94
C TYR A 123 -0.67 -16.08 5.18
N SER A 124 -0.59 -15.04 6.02
CA SER A 124 -1.72 -14.12 6.20
C SER A 124 -2.04 -13.32 4.93
N MET A 125 -1.04 -12.95 4.13
CA MET A 125 -1.24 -12.23 2.87
C MET A 125 -1.89 -13.10 1.80
N CYS A 126 -1.61 -14.40 1.74
CA CYS A 126 -2.25 -15.32 0.78
C CYS A 126 -3.49 -16.04 1.34
N GLY A 127 -4.03 -15.61 2.50
CA GLY A 127 -5.27 -16.12 3.06
C GLY A 127 -5.16 -17.43 3.86
N ARG A 128 -3.93 -17.92 4.10
CA ARG A 128 -3.63 -19.10 4.93
C ARG A 128 -3.60 -18.74 6.41
N PHE A 129 -4.71 -18.20 6.91
CA PHE A 129 -4.78 -17.62 8.26
C PHE A 129 -4.57 -18.64 9.37
N ARG A 130 -5.06 -19.88 9.19
CA ARG A 130 -4.88 -20.94 10.20
C ARG A 130 -3.41 -21.27 10.38
N GLU A 131 -2.67 -21.47 9.30
CA GLU A 131 -1.25 -21.78 9.33
C GLU A 131 -0.43 -20.60 9.88
N ALA A 132 -0.77 -19.37 9.50
CA ALA A 132 -0.16 -18.17 10.04
C ALA A 132 -0.33 -18.08 11.56
N GLU A 133 -1.53 -18.32 12.07
CA GLU A 133 -1.84 -18.26 13.50
C GLU A 133 -1.13 -19.37 14.28
N ILE A 134 -1.05 -20.59 13.74
CA ILE A 134 -0.31 -21.71 14.38
C ILE A 134 1.15 -21.32 14.57
N ILE A 135 1.79 -20.74 13.55
CA ILE A 135 3.18 -20.29 13.66
C ILE A 135 3.32 -19.21 14.73
N LEU A 136 2.48 -18.19 14.70
CA LEU A 136 2.54 -17.08 15.67
C LEU A 136 2.34 -17.56 17.11
N LYS A 137 1.40 -18.48 17.34
CA LYS A 137 1.15 -19.07 18.68
C LYS A 137 2.28 -19.97 19.16
N SER A 138 3.08 -20.54 18.26
CA SER A 138 4.22 -21.39 18.63
C SER A 138 5.44 -20.59 19.12
N ILE A 139 5.50 -19.29 18.84
CA ILE A 139 6.62 -18.43 19.22
C ILE A 139 6.47 -18.01 20.69
N LYS A 140 7.49 -18.32 21.49
CA LYS A 140 7.54 -17.91 22.90
C LYS A 140 8.07 -16.48 23.02
N THR A 141 7.20 -15.53 23.26
CA THR A 141 7.53 -14.10 23.31
C THR A 141 8.53 -13.75 24.40
N SER A 142 8.55 -14.50 25.53
CA SER A 142 9.50 -14.31 26.63
C SER A 142 10.96 -14.62 26.25
N GLU A 143 11.19 -15.37 25.17
CA GLU A 143 12.51 -15.75 24.69
C GLU A 143 12.99 -14.85 23.53
N LEU A 144 12.13 -13.93 23.05
CA LEU A 144 12.47 -13.07 21.93
C LEU A 144 13.32 -11.86 22.37
N PRO A 145 14.42 -11.55 21.67
CA PRO A 145 15.07 -10.25 21.80
C PRO A 145 14.13 -9.14 21.32
N ARG A 146 14.39 -7.90 21.78
CA ARG A 146 13.50 -6.76 21.59
C ARG A 146 13.09 -6.50 20.14
N ASP A 147 14.01 -6.61 19.22
CA ASP A 147 13.77 -6.40 17.78
C ASP A 147 12.83 -7.46 17.18
N LEU A 148 12.99 -8.73 17.55
CA LEU A 148 12.06 -9.78 17.14
C LEU A 148 10.71 -9.68 17.85
N LEU A 149 10.67 -9.19 19.09
CA LEU A 149 9.41 -8.95 19.79
C LEU A 149 8.61 -7.82 19.13
N ILE A 150 9.29 -6.75 18.65
CA ILE A 150 8.70 -5.70 17.82
C ILE A 150 8.10 -6.31 16.55
N ASN A 151 8.88 -7.12 15.82
CA ASN A 151 8.43 -7.79 14.61
C ASN A 151 7.25 -8.74 14.86
N TYR A 152 7.22 -9.41 16.01
CA TYR A 152 6.11 -10.27 16.42
C TYR A 152 4.80 -9.48 16.56
N TYR A 153 4.80 -8.38 17.30
CA TYR A 153 3.61 -7.54 17.44
C TYR A 153 3.18 -6.90 16.13
N GLN A 154 4.13 -6.51 15.30
CA GLN A 154 3.87 -5.96 13.97
C GLN A 154 3.23 -7.00 13.05
N THR A 155 3.72 -8.25 13.09
CA THR A 155 3.17 -9.38 12.32
C THR A 155 1.76 -9.75 12.78
N TYR A 156 1.50 -9.79 14.09
CA TYR A 156 0.15 -10.05 14.61
C TYR A 156 -0.83 -8.92 14.27
N SER A 157 -0.41 -7.67 14.35
CA SER A 157 -1.23 -6.54 13.92
C SER A 157 -1.58 -6.63 12.42
N SER A 158 -0.60 -6.98 11.58
CA SER A 158 -0.82 -7.21 10.15
C SER A 158 -1.74 -8.40 9.88
N PHE A 159 -1.56 -9.51 10.61
CA PHE A 159 -2.43 -10.70 10.52
C PHE A 159 -3.89 -10.34 10.76
N TRP A 160 -4.21 -9.63 11.84
CA TRP A 160 -5.59 -9.23 12.12
C TRP A 160 -6.14 -8.22 11.12
N GLY A 161 -5.28 -7.34 10.57
CA GLY A 161 -5.64 -6.44 9.49
C GLY A 161 -6.03 -7.20 8.22
N HIS A 162 -5.21 -8.13 7.76
CA HIS A 162 -5.48 -8.98 6.58
C HIS A 162 -6.73 -9.85 6.78
N TYR A 163 -6.89 -10.43 7.99
CA TYR A 163 -8.07 -11.23 8.32
C TYR A 163 -9.34 -10.39 8.29
N SER A 164 -9.34 -9.21 8.91
CA SER A 164 -10.48 -8.29 8.95
C SER A 164 -10.94 -7.89 7.53
N ILE A 165 -9.98 -7.57 6.65
CA ILE A 165 -10.26 -7.25 5.23
C ILE A 165 -10.86 -8.47 4.53
N SER A 166 -10.27 -9.66 4.71
CA SER A 166 -10.69 -10.89 4.03
C SER A 166 -12.10 -11.33 4.40
N VAL A 167 -12.51 -11.17 5.66
CA VAL A 167 -13.85 -11.54 6.12
C VAL A 167 -14.86 -10.38 6.03
N ALA A 168 -14.40 -9.19 5.57
CA ALA A 168 -15.19 -7.96 5.51
C ALA A 168 -15.89 -7.62 6.84
N ASN A 169 -15.20 -7.85 7.96
CA ASN A 169 -15.75 -7.69 9.30
C ASN A 169 -14.80 -6.90 10.21
N ASN A 170 -15.23 -5.72 10.64
CA ASN A 170 -14.46 -4.82 11.51
C ASN A 170 -14.42 -5.26 12.99
N LEU A 171 -15.08 -6.36 13.38
CA LEU A 171 -15.04 -6.85 14.78
C LEU A 171 -13.61 -7.21 15.23
N TYR A 172 -12.73 -7.56 14.32
CA TYR A 172 -11.33 -7.91 14.59
C TYR A 172 -10.39 -6.72 14.70
N GLY A 173 -10.88 -5.49 14.47
CA GLY A 173 -10.10 -4.28 14.65
C GLY A 173 -9.61 -4.04 16.09
N LYS A 174 -10.32 -4.56 17.09
CA LYS A 174 -9.90 -4.50 18.50
C LYS A 174 -8.64 -5.34 18.75
N GLN A 175 -8.56 -6.54 18.16
CA GLN A 175 -7.39 -7.39 18.26
C GLN A 175 -6.18 -6.73 17.58
N GLN A 176 -6.37 -6.17 16.39
CA GLN A 176 -5.34 -5.41 15.70
C GLN A 176 -4.82 -4.25 16.56
N SER A 177 -5.72 -3.47 17.16
CA SER A 177 -5.34 -2.33 18.03
C SER A 177 -4.56 -2.77 19.26
N ALA A 178 -4.92 -3.88 19.91
CA ALA A 178 -4.21 -4.38 21.10
C ALA A 178 -2.74 -4.74 20.79
N TYR A 179 -2.48 -5.33 19.62
CA TYR A 179 -1.11 -5.60 19.17
C TYR A 179 -0.36 -4.34 18.76
N GLN A 180 -1.05 -3.33 18.21
CA GLN A 180 -0.46 -2.01 17.94
C GLN A 180 -0.07 -1.30 19.24
N ASP A 181 -0.88 -1.35 20.28
CA ASP A 181 -0.56 -0.73 21.57
C ASP A 181 0.70 -1.38 22.18
N SER A 182 0.82 -2.71 22.08
CA SER A 182 2.02 -3.45 22.51
C SER A 182 3.27 -3.07 21.68
N LEU A 183 3.09 -2.87 20.38
CA LEU A 183 4.14 -2.40 19.48
C LEU A 183 4.61 -0.99 19.88
N PHE A 184 3.68 -0.06 20.11
CA PHE A 184 4.01 1.32 20.49
C PHE A 184 4.79 1.42 21.80
N ALA A 185 4.55 0.50 22.75
CA ALA A 185 5.30 0.46 24.00
C ALA A 185 6.78 0.05 23.82
N LEU A 186 7.13 -0.61 22.72
CA LEU A 186 8.46 -1.19 22.48
C LEU A 186 9.27 -0.48 21.41
N ILE A 187 8.62 0.06 20.38
CA ILE A 187 9.30 0.65 19.22
C ILE A 187 9.99 1.95 19.59
N ASP A 188 11.09 2.27 18.91
CA ASP A 188 11.76 3.57 19.03
C ASP A 188 10.85 4.67 18.49
N HIS A 189 10.55 5.65 19.32
CA HIS A 189 9.65 6.75 18.99
C HIS A 189 10.21 7.71 17.92
N THR A 190 11.51 7.65 17.63
CA THR A 190 12.15 8.42 16.56
C THR A 190 12.15 7.67 15.23
N SER A 191 11.84 6.36 15.25
CA SER A 191 11.85 5.53 14.06
C SER A 191 10.77 5.92 13.05
N TRP A 192 11.04 5.68 11.78
CA TRP A 192 10.07 5.86 10.69
C TRP A 192 8.80 5.04 10.92
N ASP A 193 8.94 3.78 11.31
CA ASP A 193 7.80 2.87 11.55
C ASP A 193 6.88 3.37 12.67
N TYR A 194 7.45 3.91 13.76
CA TYR A 194 6.67 4.52 14.83
C TYR A 194 5.90 5.74 14.34
N ARG A 195 6.56 6.67 13.66
CA ARG A 195 5.96 7.90 13.16
C ARG A 195 4.85 7.61 12.15
N MET A 196 5.07 6.66 11.23
CA MET A 196 4.08 6.23 10.24
C MET A 196 2.85 5.60 10.91
N SER A 197 3.08 4.73 11.90
CA SER A 197 2.00 4.10 12.67
C SER A 197 1.24 5.13 13.53
N GLN A 198 1.96 6.08 14.13
CA GLN A 198 1.38 7.17 14.92
C GLN A 198 0.51 8.10 14.06
N ALA A 199 1.00 8.49 12.87
CA ALA A 199 0.24 9.30 11.93
C ALA A 199 -1.09 8.60 11.57
N SER A 200 -1.03 7.30 11.25
CA SER A 200 -2.21 6.49 10.93
C SER A 200 -3.18 6.34 12.11
N TYR A 201 -2.67 6.21 13.33
CA TYR A 201 -3.47 6.12 14.56
C TYR A 201 -4.27 7.41 14.83
N TYR A 202 -3.69 8.57 14.52
CA TYR A 202 -4.33 9.87 14.73
C TYR A 202 -5.33 10.25 13.64
N ILE A 203 -5.44 9.57 12.52
CA ILE A 203 -6.42 9.90 11.44
C ILE A 203 -7.83 10.12 12.01
N TRP A 204 -8.26 9.26 12.95
CA TRP A 204 -9.61 9.27 13.52
C TRP A 204 -9.71 9.93 14.89
N ARG A 205 -8.60 10.38 15.48
CA ARG A 205 -8.52 10.89 16.86
C ARG A 205 -8.06 12.33 16.94
N ASP A 206 -7.04 12.69 16.18
CA ASP A 206 -6.46 14.03 16.11
C ASP A 206 -5.92 14.28 14.70
N THR A 207 -6.82 14.79 13.85
CA THR A 207 -6.52 15.01 12.42
C THR A 207 -5.43 16.05 12.18
N LEU A 208 -5.23 17.02 13.09
CA LEU A 208 -4.16 18.01 12.98
C LEU A 208 -2.81 17.37 13.21
N LYS A 209 -2.67 16.63 14.31
CA LYS A 209 -1.44 15.91 14.64
C LYS A 209 -1.11 14.84 13.58
N SER A 210 -2.11 14.11 13.09
CA SER A 210 -1.93 13.18 11.98
C SER A 210 -1.35 13.88 10.76
N LYS A 211 -1.91 15.03 10.39
CA LYS A 211 -1.48 15.82 9.24
C LYS A 211 -0.04 16.33 9.38
N GLU A 212 0.33 16.82 10.57
CA GLU A 212 1.69 17.28 10.85
C GLU A 212 2.71 16.16 10.65
N ILE A 213 2.48 14.99 11.26
CA ILE A 213 3.39 13.85 11.15
C ILE A 213 3.50 13.37 9.69
N PHE A 214 2.39 13.27 8.95
CA PHE A 214 2.46 12.88 7.54
C PHE A 214 3.23 13.89 6.68
N LYS A 215 3.08 15.18 6.93
CA LYS A 215 3.86 16.21 6.22
C LYS A 215 5.35 16.07 6.48
N GLU A 216 5.75 15.93 7.74
CA GLU A 216 7.14 15.72 8.10
C GLU A 216 7.72 14.44 7.46
N LEU A 217 6.92 13.36 7.38
CA LEU A 217 7.35 12.14 6.68
C LEU A 217 7.50 12.37 5.18
N LEU A 218 6.61 13.12 4.55
CA LEU A 218 6.69 13.46 3.12
C LEU A 218 7.88 14.38 2.80
N ASP A 219 8.24 15.28 3.73
CA ASP A 219 9.35 16.22 3.54
C ASP A 219 10.72 15.52 3.58
N ILE A 220 10.84 14.39 4.28
CA ILE A 220 12.09 13.63 4.42
C ILE A 220 12.20 12.43 3.48
N GLU A 221 11.09 11.95 2.95
CA GLU A 221 11.07 10.74 2.12
C GLU A 221 11.27 11.07 0.65
N GLU A 222 12.11 10.30 -0.04
CA GLU A 222 12.34 10.45 -1.47
C GLU A 222 11.08 10.07 -2.27
N VAL A 223 10.70 10.95 -3.21
CA VAL A 223 9.52 10.75 -4.07
C VAL A 223 9.70 9.50 -4.93
N GLY A 224 8.67 8.67 -4.96
CA GLY A 224 8.63 7.45 -5.77
C GLY A 224 9.18 6.20 -5.09
N THR A 225 9.68 6.29 -3.85
CA THR A 225 10.07 5.11 -3.05
C THR A 225 8.87 4.31 -2.58
N PRO A 226 9.05 3.03 -2.17
CA PRO A 226 7.98 2.26 -1.52
C PRO A 226 7.45 2.92 -0.24
N ASN A 227 8.30 3.59 0.55
CA ASN A 227 7.89 4.33 1.72
C ASN A 227 7.02 5.53 1.35
N TYR A 228 7.40 6.27 0.31
CA TYR A 228 6.58 7.37 -0.23
C TYR A 228 5.19 6.90 -0.65
N ALA A 229 5.09 5.72 -1.30
CA ALA A 229 3.80 5.12 -1.64
C ALA A 229 2.95 4.83 -0.39
N MET A 230 3.57 4.30 0.68
CA MET A 230 2.87 4.01 1.94
C MET A 230 2.39 5.29 2.63
N ILE A 231 3.22 6.34 2.67
CA ILE A 231 2.85 7.64 3.27
C ILE A 231 1.68 8.25 2.50
N THR A 232 1.79 8.35 1.17
CA THR A 232 0.76 8.97 0.32
C THR A 232 -0.55 8.20 0.36
N HIS A 233 -0.53 6.86 0.36
CA HIS A 233 -1.73 6.05 0.58
C HIS A 233 -2.38 6.33 1.95
N SER A 234 -1.60 6.39 3.02
CA SER A 234 -2.15 6.63 4.36
C SER A 234 -2.64 8.07 4.54
N TYR A 235 -1.96 9.03 3.91
CA TYR A 235 -2.40 10.43 3.90
C TYR A 235 -3.70 10.63 3.11
N SER A 236 -3.91 9.87 2.03
CA SER A 236 -5.19 9.91 1.31
C SER A 236 -6.36 9.53 2.20
N ARG A 237 -6.18 8.59 3.14
CA ARG A 237 -7.21 8.21 4.12
C ARG A 237 -7.55 9.35 5.08
N LEU A 238 -6.54 10.16 5.48
CA LEU A 238 -6.78 11.38 6.25
C LEU A 238 -7.57 12.40 5.43
N CYS A 239 -7.23 12.59 4.15
CA CYS A 239 -7.96 13.49 3.25
C CYS A 239 -9.41 13.04 3.08
N HIS A 240 -9.65 11.73 2.89
CA HIS A 240 -11.00 11.15 2.85
C HIS A 240 -11.79 11.46 4.12
N HIS A 241 -11.20 11.23 5.31
CA HIS A 241 -11.83 11.55 6.59
C HIS A 241 -12.18 13.03 6.72
N GLN A 242 -11.34 13.91 6.18
CA GLN A 242 -11.58 15.35 6.14
C GLN A 242 -12.53 15.79 5.00
N LYS A 243 -13.05 14.86 4.19
CA LYS A 243 -13.88 15.11 3.00
C LYS A 243 -13.19 15.98 1.94
N LYS A 244 -11.87 15.87 1.84
CA LYS A 244 -11.04 16.56 0.84
C LYS A 244 -10.77 15.62 -0.31
N TYR A 245 -11.78 15.39 -1.13
CA TYR A 245 -11.78 14.34 -2.15
C TYR A 245 -10.75 14.57 -3.26
N ASP A 246 -10.47 15.82 -3.64
CA ASP A 246 -9.42 16.12 -4.63
C ASP A 246 -8.02 15.83 -4.08
N GLU A 247 -7.75 16.19 -2.82
CA GLU A 247 -6.49 15.84 -2.15
C GLU A 247 -6.37 14.32 -1.99
N GLU A 248 -7.45 13.63 -1.60
CA GLU A 248 -7.50 12.17 -1.53
C GLU A 248 -7.09 11.54 -2.86
N LYS A 249 -7.75 11.94 -3.95
CA LYS A 249 -7.47 11.44 -5.30
C LYS A 249 -6.03 11.71 -5.72
N LYS A 250 -5.50 12.92 -5.46
CA LYS A 250 -4.11 13.28 -5.71
C LYS A 250 -3.13 12.31 -5.02
N TYR A 251 -3.29 12.08 -3.71
CA TYR A 251 -2.38 11.23 -2.96
C TYR A 251 -2.53 9.74 -3.31
N LEU A 252 -3.73 9.29 -3.67
CA LEU A 252 -3.92 7.94 -4.22
C LEU A 252 -3.20 7.76 -5.57
N ILE A 253 -3.23 8.75 -6.45
CA ILE A 253 -2.51 8.71 -7.74
C ILE A 253 -1.00 8.65 -7.51
N LEU A 254 -0.47 9.49 -6.63
CA LEU A 254 0.96 9.50 -6.30
C LEU A 254 1.42 8.14 -5.72
N SER A 255 0.62 7.57 -4.83
CA SER A 255 0.87 6.24 -4.29
C SER A 255 0.84 5.16 -5.37
N ALA A 256 -0.19 5.16 -6.24
CA ALA A 256 -0.33 4.17 -7.30
C ALA A 256 0.82 4.23 -8.32
N ILE A 257 1.28 5.44 -8.67
CA ILE A 257 2.45 5.65 -9.53
C ILE A 257 3.70 5.05 -8.89
N ALA A 258 3.95 5.36 -7.62
CA ALA A 258 5.13 4.87 -6.90
C ALA A 258 5.10 3.34 -6.76
N ASP A 259 3.97 2.75 -6.37
CA ASP A 259 3.82 1.29 -6.30
C ASP A 259 4.04 0.60 -7.65
N THR A 260 3.46 1.14 -8.72
CA THR A 260 3.61 0.55 -10.07
C THR A 260 5.06 0.60 -10.54
N ARG A 261 5.77 1.72 -10.34
CA ARG A 261 7.19 1.87 -10.68
C ARG A 261 8.12 0.95 -9.88
N ASN A 262 7.76 0.65 -8.65
CA ASN A 262 8.48 -0.30 -7.79
C ASN A 262 8.06 -1.76 -8.05
N ALA A 263 7.17 -2.01 -9.01
CA ALA A 263 6.54 -3.31 -9.24
C ALA A 263 5.97 -3.92 -7.94
N THR A 264 5.36 -3.08 -7.09
CA THR A 264 4.61 -3.49 -5.91
C THR A 264 3.22 -3.91 -6.34
N ARG A 265 2.90 -5.20 -6.20
CA ARG A 265 1.59 -5.76 -6.61
C ARG A 265 0.52 -5.73 -5.51
N GLU A 266 0.85 -5.26 -4.32
CA GLU A 266 -0.10 -4.89 -3.27
C GLU A 266 -0.51 -3.42 -3.44
N ASN A 267 -1.14 -3.08 -4.57
CA ASN A 267 -1.48 -1.69 -4.90
C ASN A 267 -2.94 -1.37 -4.52
N ALA A 268 -3.16 -1.04 -3.24
CA ALA A 268 -4.48 -0.65 -2.74
C ALA A 268 -4.99 0.66 -3.35
N SER A 269 -4.08 1.54 -3.75
CA SER A 269 -4.43 2.86 -4.32
C SER A 269 -5.11 2.74 -5.67
N LEU A 270 -4.69 1.79 -6.53
CA LEU A 270 -5.38 1.51 -7.80
C LEU A 270 -6.82 1.03 -7.59
N GLN A 271 -7.07 0.24 -6.55
CA GLN A 271 -8.41 -0.24 -6.22
C GLN A 271 -9.32 0.92 -5.81
N SER A 272 -8.83 1.80 -4.94
CA SER A 272 -9.57 2.99 -4.51
C SER A 272 -9.83 3.95 -5.68
N LEU A 273 -8.84 4.17 -6.53
CA LEU A 273 -8.97 5.01 -7.72
C LEU A 273 -9.98 4.45 -8.72
N ALA A 274 -10.03 3.14 -8.91
CA ALA A 274 -11.01 2.50 -9.80
C ALA A 274 -12.45 2.81 -9.34
N LEU A 275 -12.72 2.77 -8.03
CA LEU A 275 -14.02 3.13 -7.47
C LEU A 275 -14.33 4.62 -7.66
N ILE A 276 -13.38 5.50 -7.34
CA ILE A 276 -13.53 6.95 -7.53
C ILE A 276 -13.85 7.28 -9.00
N GLN A 277 -13.11 6.69 -9.95
CA GLN A 277 -13.36 6.90 -11.38
C GLN A 277 -14.73 6.36 -11.82
N TYR A 278 -15.20 5.26 -11.24
CA TYR A 278 -16.54 4.75 -11.51
C TYR A 278 -17.63 5.69 -10.98
N GLU A 279 -17.48 6.24 -9.78
CA GLU A 279 -18.41 7.23 -9.20
C GLU A 279 -18.43 8.52 -10.01
N GLU A 280 -17.28 8.97 -10.52
CA GLU A 280 -17.14 10.13 -11.41
C GLU A 280 -17.63 9.88 -12.84
N LYS A 281 -18.13 8.66 -13.16
CA LYS A 281 -18.58 8.24 -14.50
C LYS A 281 -17.47 8.17 -15.55
N ASN A 282 -16.21 8.17 -15.15
CA ASN A 282 -15.08 7.92 -16.04
C ASN A 282 -14.84 6.41 -16.14
N LEU A 283 -15.71 5.73 -16.89
CA LEU A 283 -15.73 4.26 -16.97
C LEU A 283 -14.48 3.69 -17.63
N ALA A 284 -13.82 4.43 -18.52
CA ALA A 284 -12.59 3.99 -19.19
C ALA A 284 -11.43 3.83 -18.17
N ASP A 285 -11.22 4.83 -17.31
CA ASP A 285 -10.20 4.75 -16.26
C ASP A 285 -10.57 3.77 -15.17
N ALA A 286 -11.85 3.74 -14.76
CA ALA A 286 -12.34 2.76 -13.79
C ALA A 286 -12.01 1.34 -14.25
N PHE A 287 -12.30 1.02 -15.51
CA PHE A 287 -12.00 -0.30 -16.10
C PHE A 287 -10.48 -0.55 -16.17
N LYS A 288 -9.69 0.40 -16.70
CA LYS A 288 -8.23 0.28 -16.83
C LYS A 288 -7.56 0.03 -15.48
N PHE A 289 -7.93 0.80 -14.45
CA PHE A 289 -7.35 0.66 -13.10
C PHE A 289 -7.76 -0.65 -12.44
N THR A 290 -9.02 -1.08 -12.64
CA THR A 290 -9.51 -2.38 -12.16
C THR A 290 -8.73 -3.52 -12.80
N GLN A 291 -8.55 -3.53 -14.13
CA GLN A 291 -7.80 -4.59 -14.80
C GLN A 291 -6.35 -4.65 -14.31
N SER A 292 -5.67 -3.50 -14.19
CA SER A 292 -4.30 -3.46 -13.67
C SER A 292 -4.20 -3.99 -12.23
N ALA A 293 -5.19 -3.71 -11.37
CA ALA A 293 -5.24 -4.21 -10.00
C ALA A 293 -5.53 -5.72 -9.94
N ILE A 294 -6.37 -6.25 -10.83
CA ILE A 294 -6.63 -7.69 -10.95
C ILE A 294 -5.38 -8.44 -11.39
N ASP A 295 -4.68 -7.94 -12.41
CA ASP A 295 -3.43 -8.52 -12.89
C ASP A 295 -2.38 -8.60 -11.78
N ASP A 296 -2.31 -7.57 -10.92
CA ASP A 296 -1.43 -7.54 -9.76
C ASP A 296 -1.77 -8.62 -8.74
N VAL A 297 -3.05 -8.77 -8.40
CA VAL A 297 -3.52 -9.77 -7.42
C VAL A 297 -3.26 -11.19 -7.95
N ILE A 298 -3.60 -11.45 -9.21
CA ILE A 298 -3.39 -12.78 -9.83
C ILE A 298 -1.89 -13.11 -9.87
N SER A 299 -1.07 -12.17 -10.30
CA SER A 299 0.37 -12.38 -10.45
C SER A 299 1.14 -12.45 -9.13
N SER A 300 0.63 -11.84 -8.07
CA SER A 300 1.31 -11.81 -6.76
C SER A 300 0.94 -12.96 -5.85
N GLY A 301 -0.28 -13.50 -5.95
CA GLY A 301 -0.87 -14.43 -4.99
C GLY A 301 -1.31 -13.75 -3.67
N ILE A 302 -1.51 -12.43 -3.65
CA ILE A 302 -1.98 -11.67 -2.48
C ILE A 302 -3.51 -11.72 -2.41
N HIS A 303 -4.06 -12.65 -1.64
CA HIS A 303 -5.49 -12.95 -1.66
C HIS A 303 -6.35 -12.00 -0.82
N PHE A 304 -5.83 -11.41 0.26
CA PHE A 304 -6.67 -10.54 1.09
C PHE A 304 -7.19 -9.30 0.34
N ARG A 305 -6.50 -8.86 -0.72
CA ARG A 305 -6.94 -7.78 -1.61
C ARG A 305 -7.93 -8.24 -2.68
N ALA A 306 -7.93 -9.52 -3.03
CA ALA A 306 -8.77 -10.05 -4.10
C ALA A 306 -10.26 -9.84 -3.84
N ILE A 307 -10.69 -10.03 -2.59
CA ILE A 307 -12.10 -9.93 -2.20
C ILE A 307 -12.67 -8.54 -2.48
N GLU A 308 -11.90 -7.49 -2.20
CA GLU A 308 -12.33 -6.11 -2.46
C GLU A 308 -12.47 -5.85 -3.97
N ILE A 309 -11.50 -6.27 -4.78
CA ILE A 309 -11.54 -6.09 -6.23
C ILE A 309 -12.71 -6.84 -6.86
N TYR A 310 -12.94 -8.10 -6.49
CA TYR A 310 -13.99 -8.91 -7.11
C TYR A 310 -15.39 -8.39 -6.84
N LYS A 311 -15.63 -7.71 -5.71
CA LYS A 311 -16.94 -7.12 -5.39
C LYS A 311 -17.39 -6.09 -6.42
N PHE A 312 -16.52 -5.27 -6.94
CA PHE A 312 -16.88 -4.20 -7.88
C PHE A 312 -16.41 -4.41 -9.33
N ASN A 313 -15.53 -5.40 -9.57
CA ASN A 313 -15.06 -5.70 -10.93
C ASN A 313 -16.22 -5.98 -11.90
N SER A 314 -17.18 -6.80 -11.49
CA SER A 314 -18.36 -7.14 -12.32
C SER A 314 -19.19 -5.90 -12.66
N ILE A 315 -19.37 -5.00 -11.71
CA ILE A 315 -20.15 -3.76 -11.87
C ILE A 315 -19.44 -2.82 -12.86
N ILE A 316 -18.15 -2.59 -12.66
CA ILE A 316 -17.34 -1.70 -13.52
C ILE A 316 -17.26 -2.25 -14.95
N ASN A 317 -16.99 -3.57 -15.08
CA ASN A 317 -16.92 -4.21 -16.40
C ASN A 317 -18.24 -4.12 -17.15
N THR A 318 -19.37 -4.41 -16.49
CA THR A 318 -20.69 -4.31 -17.09
C THR A 318 -21.03 -2.89 -17.53
N ALA A 319 -20.74 -1.88 -16.70
CA ALA A 319 -20.98 -0.48 -17.01
C ALA A 319 -20.10 -0.02 -18.20
N TYR A 320 -18.83 -0.41 -18.23
CA TYR A 320 -17.93 -0.08 -19.34
C TYR A 320 -18.38 -0.73 -20.65
N GLN A 321 -18.76 -2.00 -20.66
CA GLN A 321 -19.25 -2.70 -21.86
C GLN A 321 -20.55 -2.05 -22.39
N ALA A 322 -21.47 -1.67 -21.49
CA ALA A 322 -22.69 -0.98 -21.88
C ALA A 322 -22.42 0.39 -22.53
N GLU A 323 -21.45 1.15 -22.03
CA GLU A 323 -21.03 2.42 -22.62
C GLU A 323 -20.42 2.22 -24.01
N GLN A 324 -19.54 1.24 -24.18
CA GLN A 324 -18.92 0.88 -25.45
C GLN A 324 -19.98 0.46 -26.50
N ALA A 325 -20.98 -0.32 -26.08
CA ALA A 325 -22.08 -0.75 -26.96
C ALA A 325 -22.91 0.47 -27.45
N LYS A 326 -23.23 1.42 -26.55
CA LYS A 326 -23.93 2.67 -26.92
C LYS A 326 -23.10 3.50 -27.90
N SER A 327 -21.82 3.67 -27.63
CA SER A 327 -20.92 4.45 -28.50
C SER A 327 -20.86 3.85 -29.93
N ARG A 328 -20.80 2.51 -30.04
CA ARG A 328 -20.83 1.84 -31.36
C ARG A 328 -22.15 2.00 -32.09
N SER A 329 -23.30 1.96 -31.38
CA SER A 329 -24.63 2.12 -31.99
C SER A 329 -24.92 3.55 -32.48
N HIS A 330 -24.18 4.54 -32.00
CA HIS A 330 -24.27 5.92 -32.47
C HIS A 330 -23.38 6.21 -33.71
N LEU A 331 -22.46 5.30 -34.05
CA LEU A 331 -21.57 5.41 -35.20
C LEU A 331 -22.05 4.63 -36.43
N THR A 332 -23.09 3.83 -36.26
CA THR A 332 -23.83 3.10 -37.32
C THR A 332 -25.13 3.78 -37.66
#